data_31f1ef8810f506ddc2596afda9e4a12d
#
_entry.id   31f1ef8810f506ddc2596afda9e4a12d
#
_cell.length_a   1.000
_cell.length_b   1.000
_cell.length_c   1.000
_cell.angle_alpha   90.00
_cell.angle_beta   90.00
_cell.angle_gamma   90.00
#
_symmetry.space_group_name_H-M   'P 1'
#
loop_
_entity.id
_entity.type
_entity.pdbx_description
1 polymer ?
#
loop_
_entity_poly.entity_id
_entity_poly.type
_entity_poly.pdbx_seq_one_letter_code
_entity_poly.pdbx_strand_id
1 'polypeptide(L)'
;DVAPSRGLGDVYKRQVIATAKLYGVRELIVFNRVHEDWHERKAEISYLSEGNGHLEDLADNQMLTKALKRADMLINATTVGMNDLRTLLTDLQIALLPQHALVVDMIYRNQQTTLLKSANQRGLATLNGLPMLVNQGALSFEYWFDRPADRNLMKKAIEE
;
A
#
# COMPACT_ATOMS: atom_id res chain seq x y z
N ASP A 1 10.86 27.66 6.18
CA ASP A 1 10.69 26.50 5.28
C ASP A 1 10.12 25.35 6.09
N VAL A 2 8.81 25.26 6.10
CA VAL A 2 8.14 24.07 6.66
C VAL A 2 8.20 23.02 5.59
N ALA A 3 9.05 22.02 5.76
CA ALA A 3 9.04 20.83 4.92
C ALA A 3 7.58 20.33 4.82
N PRO A 4 7.05 20.04 3.62
CA PRO A 4 5.70 19.54 3.50
C PRO A 4 5.54 18.32 4.41
N SER A 5 4.55 18.38 5.30
CA SER A 5 4.28 17.32 6.25
C SER A 5 4.16 16.00 5.46
N ARG A 6 5.13 15.12 5.66
CA ARG A 6 5.06 13.76 5.12
C ARG A 6 3.81 13.12 5.73
N GLY A 7 2.77 12.93 4.92
CA GLY A 7 1.50 12.41 5.40
C GLY A 7 1.65 10.98 5.94
N LEU A 8 0.69 10.55 6.74
CA LEU A 8 0.64 9.17 7.30
C LEU A 8 0.91 8.08 6.23
N GLY A 9 0.47 8.30 4.98
CA GLY A 9 0.73 7.38 3.87
C GLY A 9 2.21 7.16 3.57
N ASP A 10 3.07 8.16 3.76
CA ASP A 10 4.52 8.00 3.58
C ASP A 10 5.16 7.13 4.68
N VAL A 11 4.65 7.20 5.91
CA VAL A 11 5.15 6.37 7.03
C VAL A 11 4.85 4.90 6.78
N TYR A 12 3.62 4.57 6.45
CA TYR A 12 3.21 3.18 6.20
C TYR A 12 3.87 2.60 4.95
N LYS A 13 4.02 3.38 3.88
CA LYS A 13 4.76 2.96 2.69
C LYS A 13 6.20 2.54 3.05
N ARG A 14 6.89 3.35 3.86
CA ARG A 14 8.25 3.04 4.33
C ARG A 14 8.29 1.77 5.17
N GLN A 15 7.30 1.55 6.04
CA GLN A 15 7.19 0.32 6.83
C GLN A 15 7.01 -0.92 5.94
N VAL A 16 6.12 -0.86 4.94
CA VAL A 16 5.93 -1.96 3.97
C VAL A 16 7.24 -2.27 3.25
N ILE A 17 7.96 -1.24 2.77
CA ILE A 17 9.24 -1.41 2.08
C ILE A 17 10.28 -2.07 3.00
N ALA A 18 10.42 -1.57 4.23
CA ALA A 18 11.42 -2.06 5.18
C ALA A 18 11.14 -3.49 5.66
N THR A 19 9.87 -3.89 5.74
CA THR A 19 9.49 -5.22 6.24
C THR A 19 9.36 -6.26 5.13
N ALA A 20 9.26 -5.86 3.87
CA ALA A 20 9.04 -6.77 2.75
C ALA A 20 10.05 -7.93 2.71
N LYS A 21 11.33 -7.65 2.89
CA LYS A 21 12.38 -8.67 2.90
C LYS A 21 12.26 -9.62 4.09
N LEU A 22 11.91 -9.11 5.28
CA LEU A 22 11.73 -9.92 6.49
C LEU A 22 10.63 -10.97 6.32
N TYR A 23 9.64 -10.67 5.49
CA TYR A 23 8.52 -11.57 5.18
C TYR A 23 8.70 -12.35 3.87
N GLY A 24 9.92 -12.42 3.34
CA GLY A 24 10.27 -13.28 2.20
C GLY A 24 9.86 -12.73 0.84
N VAL A 25 9.57 -11.42 0.72
CA VAL A 25 9.34 -10.79 -0.58
C VAL A 25 10.62 -10.82 -1.39
N ARG A 26 10.59 -11.50 -2.54
CA ARG A 26 11.76 -11.69 -3.41
C ARG A 26 12.08 -10.47 -4.26
N GLU A 27 11.09 -9.73 -4.64
CA GLU A 27 11.21 -8.52 -5.45
C GLU A 27 10.14 -7.52 -5.05
N LEU A 28 10.53 -6.28 -4.80
CA LEU A 28 9.64 -5.17 -4.51
C LEU A 28 9.82 -4.08 -5.57
N ILE A 29 8.74 -3.74 -6.29
CA ILE A 29 8.76 -2.64 -7.26
C ILE A 29 7.84 -1.53 -6.73
N VAL A 30 8.42 -0.36 -6.53
CA VAL A 30 7.70 0.83 -6.10
C VAL A 30 7.50 1.75 -7.28
N PHE A 31 6.26 1.95 -7.70
CA PHE A 31 5.91 2.94 -8.72
C PHE A 31 5.59 4.29 -8.08
N ASN A 32 6.21 5.35 -8.54
CA ASN A 32 5.92 6.71 -8.12
C ASN A 32 6.02 7.68 -9.30
N ARG A 33 5.40 8.86 -9.17
CA ARG A 33 5.62 9.94 -10.14
C ARG A 33 7.03 10.50 -9.97
N VAL A 34 7.69 10.84 -11.06
CA VAL A 34 9.00 11.49 -11.03
C VAL A 34 8.86 12.88 -10.44
N HIS A 35 9.67 13.20 -9.47
CA HIS A 35 9.79 14.49 -8.79
C HIS A 35 11.26 14.88 -8.66
N GLU A 36 11.53 16.09 -8.20
CA GLU A 36 12.91 16.62 -8.02
C GLU A 36 13.76 15.72 -7.09
N ASP A 37 13.14 15.10 -6.07
CA ASP A 37 13.78 14.21 -5.10
C ASP A 37 13.87 12.74 -5.57
N TRP A 38 13.75 12.46 -6.87
CA TRP A 38 13.72 11.09 -7.43
C TRP A 38 14.96 10.25 -7.05
N HIS A 39 16.14 10.84 -7.13
CA HIS A 39 17.39 10.14 -6.80
C HIS A 39 17.49 9.80 -5.32
N GLU A 40 17.06 10.71 -4.46
CA GLU A 40 17.02 10.49 -3.01
C GLU A 40 16.02 9.38 -2.65
N ARG A 41 14.83 9.39 -3.26
CA ARG A 41 13.82 8.34 -3.07
C ARG A 41 14.31 6.99 -3.55
N LYS A 42 15.03 6.94 -4.66
CA LYS A 42 15.62 5.69 -5.15
C LYS A 42 16.64 5.12 -4.17
N ALA A 43 17.51 5.96 -3.63
CA ALA A 43 18.47 5.57 -2.62
C ALA A 43 17.77 5.13 -1.32
N GLU A 44 16.72 5.85 -0.87
CA GLU A 44 15.93 5.49 0.31
C GLU A 44 15.26 4.12 0.15
N ILE A 45 14.61 3.85 -0.98
CA ILE A 45 13.95 2.56 -1.24
C ILE A 45 14.97 1.44 -1.24
N SER A 46 16.10 1.63 -1.92
CA SER A 46 17.19 0.65 -1.93
C SER A 46 17.73 0.37 -0.52
N TYR A 47 17.91 1.40 0.30
CA TYR A 47 18.35 1.27 1.69
C TYR A 47 17.32 0.53 2.55
N LEU A 48 16.06 0.96 2.54
CA LEU A 48 15.00 0.39 3.37
C LEU A 48 14.70 -1.08 3.00
N SER A 49 14.82 -1.44 1.72
CA SER A 49 14.58 -2.80 1.23
C SER A 49 15.84 -3.67 1.24
N GLU A 50 16.97 -3.16 1.75
CA GLU A 50 18.29 -3.81 1.70
C GLU A 50 18.67 -4.26 0.27
N GLY A 51 18.40 -3.42 -0.72
CA GLY A 51 18.69 -3.68 -2.12
C GLY A 51 17.67 -4.51 -2.88
N ASN A 52 16.60 -4.98 -2.23
CA ASN A 52 15.57 -5.83 -2.86
C ASN A 52 14.44 -5.01 -3.53
N GLY A 53 14.44 -3.69 -3.39
CA GLY A 53 13.42 -2.79 -3.91
C GLY A 53 13.94 -1.91 -5.06
N HIS A 54 13.08 -1.70 -6.04
CA HIS A 54 13.32 -0.85 -7.20
C HIS A 54 12.29 0.27 -7.26
N LEU A 55 12.72 1.49 -7.60
CA LEU A 55 11.84 2.63 -7.86
C LEU A 55 11.71 2.80 -9.37
N GLU A 56 10.48 2.77 -9.86
CA GLU A 56 10.12 2.91 -11.26
C GLU A 56 9.13 4.06 -11.47
N ASP A 57 9.19 4.69 -12.63
CA ASP A 57 8.27 5.76 -13.00
C ASP A 57 6.87 5.19 -13.26
N LEU A 58 5.87 5.73 -12.55
CA LEU A 58 4.46 5.36 -12.74
C LEU A 58 3.95 5.66 -14.17
N ALA A 59 4.58 6.57 -14.90
CA ALA A 59 4.26 6.88 -16.28
C ALA A 59 4.84 5.88 -17.29
N ASP A 60 5.79 5.03 -16.87
CA ASP A 60 6.32 3.94 -17.71
C ASP A 60 5.29 2.78 -17.79
N ASN A 61 4.38 2.89 -18.74
CA ASN A 61 3.34 1.88 -18.97
C ASN A 61 3.90 0.50 -19.35
N GLN A 62 5.08 0.44 -19.96
CA GLN A 62 5.70 -0.83 -20.35
C GLN A 62 6.19 -1.57 -19.10
N MET A 63 6.92 -0.87 -18.23
CA MET A 63 7.41 -1.43 -16.98
C MET A 63 6.25 -1.78 -16.03
N LEU A 64 5.25 -0.90 -15.92
CA LEU A 64 4.05 -1.17 -15.13
C LEU A 64 3.31 -2.43 -15.62
N THR A 65 3.07 -2.56 -16.92
CA THR A 65 2.45 -3.75 -17.51
C THR A 65 3.23 -5.03 -17.20
N LYS A 66 4.55 -4.97 -17.28
CA LYS A 66 5.45 -6.10 -17.01
C LYS A 66 5.40 -6.51 -15.53
N ALA A 67 5.36 -5.54 -14.62
CA ALA A 67 5.24 -5.77 -13.19
C ALA A 67 3.88 -6.37 -12.82
N LEU A 68 2.77 -5.79 -13.33
CA LEU A 68 1.41 -6.26 -13.03
C LEU A 68 1.19 -7.72 -13.43
N LYS A 69 1.72 -8.17 -14.59
CA LYS A 69 1.56 -9.55 -15.07
C LYS A 69 2.19 -10.62 -14.17
N ARG A 70 3.10 -10.24 -13.28
CA ARG A 70 3.83 -11.18 -12.41
C ARG A 70 3.70 -10.86 -10.92
N ALA A 71 2.84 -9.90 -10.57
CA ALA A 71 2.67 -9.48 -9.19
C ALA A 71 1.86 -10.51 -8.39
N ASP A 72 2.40 -10.96 -7.27
CA ASP A 72 1.66 -11.74 -6.27
C ASP A 72 0.82 -10.82 -5.37
N MET A 73 1.25 -9.54 -5.24
CA MET A 73 0.55 -8.54 -4.44
C MET A 73 0.67 -7.15 -5.08
N LEU A 74 -0.44 -6.43 -5.13
CA LEU A 74 -0.52 -5.02 -5.49
C LEU A 74 -0.93 -4.21 -4.26
N ILE A 75 -0.19 -3.17 -3.91
CA ILE A 75 -0.49 -2.31 -2.76
C ILE A 75 -0.66 -0.86 -3.21
N ASN A 76 -1.85 -0.28 -2.99
CA ASN A 76 -2.03 1.17 -3.05
C ASN A 76 -1.66 1.78 -1.68
N ALA A 77 -0.51 2.46 -1.64
CA ALA A 77 -0.04 3.20 -0.46
C ALA A 77 -0.16 4.73 -0.67
N THR A 78 -1.05 5.17 -1.55
CA THR A 78 -1.32 6.60 -1.83
C THR A 78 -2.67 7.01 -1.26
N THR A 79 -2.99 8.29 -1.37
CA THR A 79 -4.32 8.84 -1.01
C THR A 79 -5.31 8.85 -2.17
N VAL A 80 -4.94 8.33 -3.35
CA VAL A 80 -5.83 8.28 -4.52
C VAL A 80 -6.97 7.31 -4.25
N GLY A 81 -8.20 7.79 -4.35
CA GLY A 81 -9.42 7.03 -4.02
C GLY A 81 -9.91 7.21 -2.58
N MET A 82 -9.24 8.03 -1.75
CA MET A 82 -9.64 8.25 -0.35
C MET A 82 -10.92 9.08 -0.24
N ASN A 83 -11.04 10.15 -1.01
CA ASN A 83 -12.17 11.11 -0.94
C ASN A 83 -12.90 11.24 -2.28
N ASP A 84 -12.57 10.44 -3.27
CA ASP A 84 -13.13 10.49 -4.62
C ASP A 84 -13.13 9.08 -5.26
N LEU A 85 -13.62 9.01 -6.51
CA LEU A 85 -13.69 7.75 -7.27
C LEU A 85 -12.45 7.50 -8.15
N ARG A 86 -11.39 8.30 -8.01
CA ARG A 86 -10.16 8.09 -8.78
C ARG A 86 -9.50 6.76 -8.41
N THR A 87 -8.79 6.20 -9.36
CA THR A 87 -7.95 5.02 -9.15
C THR A 87 -6.60 5.23 -9.83
N LEU A 88 -5.56 4.59 -9.32
CA LEU A 88 -4.22 4.62 -9.91
C LEU A 88 -4.11 3.76 -11.17
N LEU A 89 -4.93 2.72 -11.25
CA LEU A 89 -4.92 1.75 -12.33
C LEU A 89 -6.28 1.71 -13.02
N THR A 90 -6.26 1.55 -14.32
CA THR A 90 -7.47 1.29 -15.12
C THR A 90 -7.91 -0.17 -14.96
N ASP A 91 -9.17 -0.47 -15.29
CA ASP A 91 -9.69 -1.85 -15.28
C ASP A 91 -8.89 -2.77 -16.20
N LEU A 92 -8.37 -2.26 -17.33
CA LEU A 92 -7.49 -3.00 -18.24
C LEU A 92 -6.14 -3.35 -17.59
N GLN A 93 -5.59 -2.45 -16.77
CA GLN A 93 -4.36 -2.71 -16.02
C GLN A 93 -4.58 -3.70 -14.88
N ILE A 94 -5.69 -3.57 -14.14
CA ILE A 94 -6.09 -4.54 -13.12
C ILE A 94 -6.31 -5.92 -13.76
N ALA A 95 -6.79 -5.95 -15.00
CA ALA A 95 -6.96 -7.18 -15.78
C ALA A 95 -5.65 -7.94 -16.05
N LEU A 96 -4.51 -7.31 -15.93
CA LEU A 96 -3.20 -7.94 -16.11
C LEU A 96 -2.73 -8.74 -14.89
N LEU A 97 -3.32 -8.49 -13.71
CA LEU A 97 -2.93 -9.21 -12.50
C LEU A 97 -3.25 -10.70 -12.61
N PRO A 98 -2.35 -11.58 -12.14
CA PRO A 98 -2.63 -13.00 -12.01
C PRO A 98 -3.82 -13.27 -11.10
N GLN A 99 -4.56 -14.35 -11.33
CA GLN A 99 -5.76 -14.69 -10.54
C GLN A 99 -5.47 -14.95 -9.05
N HIS A 100 -4.26 -15.30 -8.69
CA HIS A 100 -3.82 -15.50 -7.30
C HIS A 100 -3.37 -14.20 -6.60
N ALA A 101 -3.28 -13.08 -7.33
CA ALA A 101 -2.79 -11.83 -6.76
C ALA A 101 -3.73 -11.27 -5.69
N LEU A 102 -3.14 -10.75 -4.62
CA LEU A 102 -3.83 -9.99 -3.59
C LEU A 102 -3.75 -8.49 -3.90
N VAL A 103 -4.89 -7.81 -3.90
CA VAL A 103 -4.93 -6.34 -4.05
C VAL A 103 -5.21 -5.70 -2.71
N VAL A 104 -4.27 -4.89 -2.24
CA VAL A 104 -4.33 -4.18 -0.95
C VAL A 104 -4.48 -2.69 -1.20
N ASP A 105 -5.43 -2.07 -0.52
CA ASP A 105 -5.56 -0.61 -0.48
C ASP A 105 -5.40 -0.14 0.96
N MET A 106 -4.40 0.69 1.24
CA MET A 106 -4.14 1.18 2.60
C MET A 106 -5.16 2.24 3.07
N ILE A 107 -6.10 2.61 2.22
CA ILE A 107 -7.22 3.49 2.56
C ILE A 107 -8.19 2.72 3.48
N TYR A 108 -8.50 3.32 4.64
CA TYR A 108 -9.35 2.71 5.66
C TYR A 108 -10.74 3.35 5.78
N ARG A 109 -10.92 4.60 5.33
CA ARG A 109 -12.20 5.34 5.45
C ARG A 109 -13.31 4.77 4.58
N ASN A 110 -12.96 4.23 3.42
CA ASN A 110 -13.90 3.61 2.50
C ASN A 110 -13.66 2.10 2.52
N GLN A 111 -14.67 1.34 2.87
CA GLN A 111 -14.58 -0.13 2.87
C GLN A 111 -14.30 -0.69 1.47
N GLN A 112 -14.74 0.01 0.41
CA GLN A 112 -14.49 -0.36 -0.98
C GLN A 112 -14.12 0.86 -1.83
N THR A 113 -12.83 1.07 -2.05
CA THR A 113 -12.34 2.03 -3.05
C THR A 113 -12.60 1.53 -4.47
N THR A 114 -12.48 2.42 -5.46
CA THR A 114 -12.61 2.03 -6.88
C THR A 114 -11.62 0.91 -7.23
N LEU A 115 -10.39 0.97 -6.74
CA LEU A 115 -9.38 -0.09 -6.94
C LEU A 115 -9.88 -1.45 -6.43
N LEU A 116 -10.37 -1.51 -5.20
CA LEU A 116 -10.84 -2.76 -4.60
C LEU A 116 -12.12 -3.28 -5.28
N LYS A 117 -13.02 -2.39 -5.72
CA LYS A 117 -14.20 -2.79 -6.50
C LYS A 117 -13.83 -3.47 -7.80
N SER A 118 -12.94 -2.85 -8.59
CA SER A 118 -12.47 -3.41 -9.85
C SER A 118 -11.74 -4.75 -9.66
N ALA A 119 -10.93 -4.88 -8.61
CA ALA A 119 -10.28 -6.14 -8.27
C ALA A 119 -11.29 -7.24 -7.88
N ASN A 120 -12.28 -6.92 -7.03
CA ASN A 120 -13.33 -7.86 -6.63
C ASN A 120 -14.19 -8.32 -7.81
N GLN A 121 -14.52 -7.44 -8.76
CA GLN A 121 -15.26 -7.79 -9.97
C GLN A 121 -14.53 -8.83 -10.84
N ARG A 122 -13.22 -8.91 -10.71
CA ARG A 122 -12.37 -9.90 -11.37
C ARG A 122 -12.13 -11.17 -10.53
N GLY A 123 -12.72 -11.26 -9.35
CA GLY A 123 -12.52 -12.38 -8.44
C GLY A 123 -11.16 -12.41 -7.75
N LEU A 124 -10.42 -11.30 -7.73
CA LEU A 124 -9.15 -11.20 -7.01
C LEU A 124 -9.42 -11.05 -5.50
N ALA A 125 -8.53 -11.60 -4.69
CA ALA A 125 -8.52 -11.35 -3.25
C ALA A 125 -8.21 -9.87 -2.96
N THR A 126 -8.93 -9.28 -2.00
CA THR A 126 -8.77 -7.85 -1.68
C THR A 126 -8.66 -7.63 -0.18
N LEU A 127 -7.91 -6.60 0.22
CA LEU A 127 -7.76 -6.18 1.60
C LEU A 127 -7.75 -4.64 1.66
N ASN A 128 -8.57 -4.04 2.53
CA ASN A 128 -8.55 -2.60 2.79
C ASN A 128 -7.62 -2.24 3.97
N GLY A 129 -7.44 -0.93 4.23
CA GLY A 129 -6.56 -0.42 5.29
C GLY A 129 -7.09 -0.57 6.72
N LEU A 130 -8.34 -1.02 6.93
CA LEU A 130 -8.95 -1.08 8.25
C LEU A 130 -8.22 -2.04 9.22
N PRO A 131 -7.85 -3.27 8.83
CA PRO A 131 -7.08 -4.16 9.70
C PRO A 131 -5.72 -3.57 10.11
N MET A 132 -5.06 -2.85 9.20
CA MET A 132 -3.80 -2.17 9.49
C MET A 132 -4.01 -1.07 10.54
N LEU A 133 -5.04 -0.24 10.40
CA LEU A 133 -5.37 0.82 11.35
C LEU A 133 -5.68 0.25 12.75
N VAL A 134 -6.47 -0.80 12.84
CA VAL A 134 -6.80 -1.47 14.10
C VAL A 134 -5.54 -2.05 14.75
N ASN A 135 -4.74 -2.79 13.99
CA ASN A 135 -3.58 -3.47 14.54
C ASN A 135 -2.51 -2.49 15.03
N GLN A 136 -2.22 -1.40 14.29
CA GLN A 136 -1.26 -0.39 14.76
C GLN A 136 -1.75 0.33 16.02
N GLY A 137 -3.06 0.62 16.11
CA GLY A 137 -3.66 1.21 17.31
C GLY A 137 -3.61 0.25 18.50
N ALA A 138 -3.89 -1.02 18.28
CA ALA A 138 -3.80 -2.06 19.31
C ALA A 138 -2.37 -2.22 19.84
N LEU A 139 -1.37 -2.30 18.96
CA LEU A 139 0.03 -2.37 19.37
C LEU A 139 0.48 -1.13 20.16
N SER A 140 0.04 0.06 19.75
CA SER A 140 0.32 1.29 20.49
C SER A 140 -0.30 1.28 21.89
N PHE A 141 -1.56 0.84 21.98
CA PHE A 141 -2.27 0.70 23.26
C PHE A 141 -1.55 -0.29 24.19
N GLU A 142 -1.20 -1.47 23.67
CA GLU A 142 -0.49 -2.51 24.41
C GLU A 142 0.86 -2.00 24.93
N TYR A 143 1.59 -1.26 24.10
CA TYR A 143 2.87 -0.67 24.47
C TYR A 143 2.76 0.40 25.57
N TRP A 144 1.72 1.28 25.51
CA TRP A 144 1.57 2.36 26.47
C TRP A 144 0.98 1.92 27.80
N PHE A 145 0.09 0.95 27.79
CA PHE A 145 -0.70 0.57 28.97
C PHE A 145 -0.31 -0.79 29.56
N ASP A 146 0.60 -1.51 28.93
CA ASP A 146 1.03 -2.88 29.32
C ASP A 146 -0.20 -3.81 29.52
N ARG A 147 -1.19 -3.71 28.63
CA ARG A 147 -2.45 -4.46 28.66
C ARG A 147 -2.82 -4.91 27.25
N PRO A 148 -3.41 -6.09 27.08
CA PRO A 148 -3.90 -6.54 25.78
C PRO A 148 -5.02 -5.62 25.28
N ALA A 149 -4.97 -5.26 23.99
CA ALA A 149 -5.99 -4.47 23.32
C ALA A 149 -7.14 -5.36 22.83
N ASP A 150 -8.38 -4.92 23.00
CA ASP A 150 -9.54 -5.54 22.35
C ASP A 150 -9.67 -5.03 20.90
N ARG A 151 -9.07 -5.77 19.96
CA ARG A 151 -9.09 -5.45 18.52
C ARG A 151 -10.50 -5.48 17.93
N ASN A 152 -11.39 -6.29 18.48
CA ASN A 152 -12.78 -6.37 18.01
C ASN A 152 -13.55 -5.10 18.41
N LEU A 153 -13.37 -4.63 19.65
CA LEU A 153 -13.94 -3.36 20.10
C LEU A 153 -13.41 -2.18 19.31
N MET A 154 -12.08 -2.14 19.09
CA MET A 154 -11.44 -1.10 18.28
C MET A 154 -11.98 -1.08 16.85
N LYS A 155 -12.15 -2.26 16.23
CA LYS A 155 -12.73 -2.36 14.89
C LYS A 155 -14.14 -1.81 14.85
N LYS A 156 -15.01 -2.21 15.78
CA LYS A 156 -16.40 -1.71 15.86
C LYS A 156 -16.47 -0.19 16.00
N ALA A 157 -15.64 0.39 16.87
CA ALA A 157 -15.59 1.84 17.08
C ALA A 157 -15.15 2.66 15.85
N ILE A 158 -14.54 2.02 14.85
CA ILE A 158 -14.13 2.69 13.59
C ILE A 158 -15.23 2.51 12.52
N GLU A 159 -16.01 1.43 12.60
CA GLU A 159 -17.06 1.11 11.63
C GLU A 159 -18.39 1.84 11.92
N GLU A 160 -18.57 2.41 13.12
CA GLU A 160 -19.66 3.30 13.54
C GLU A 160 -19.44 4.77 13.08
#